data_4eeb02fd4ed0e383acdf789071954424
#
_entry.id   4eeb02fd4ed0e383acdf789071954424
#
_cell.length_a   1.000
_cell.length_b   1.000
_cell.length_c   1.000
_cell.angle_alpha   90.00
_cell.angle_beta   90.00
_cell.angle_gamma   90.00
#
_symmetry.space_group_name_H-M   'P 1'
#
loop_
_entity.id
_entity.type
_entity.pdbx_description
1 polymer ?
#
loop_
_entity_poly.entity_id
_entity_poly.type
_entity_poly.pdbx_seq_one_letter_code
_entity_poly.pdbx_strand_id
1 'polypeptide(L)'
;AFGRLRQPVAIWSRTLNFIKVPCFVLWMTISMGIYLFVTNLCSDTVRLDREEGETRGCRSEIAAKTVTSVKWRLSEMKKRLLASLLSLAMVATMMPAALADDETAGGEKSNKPNFAIDSAAALSVAIAGAKGDDYTIALDTDITSAVSIPQDKSIVLDLKGHKLTNTEGKDTITVAKNATLTITGTGTVDNISHGKAAIYNMGTATLKNGVFERSQEAGKDANDNGGNSYYTLLNHGVMTVQEDVTVNNKGGYSSLFDNGYYSWKSKDGIDNPTLTIEGGKFNGGLNTIKNDDDAILNIAGGEFINYTQAAFQNHGSAMVT
;
A
#
# COMPACT_ATOMS: atom_id res chain seq x y z
N ALA A 1 -10.18 45.10 -58.77
CA ALA A 1 -10.02 45.01 -57.30
C ALA A 1 -9.69 43.57 -56.92
N PHE A 2 -8.64 43.38 -56.19
CA PHE A 2 -7.90 42.15 -55.91
C PHE A 2 -8.71 41.08 -55.19
N GLY A 3 -8.75 39.86 -55.75
CA GLY A 3 -9.19 38.65 -55.10
C GLY A 3 -7.97 37.78 -54.72
N ARG A 4 -7.83 37.40 -53.47
CA ARG A 4 -6.82 36.42 -53.01
C ARG A 4 -7.49 35.02 -52.89
N LEU A 5 -6.95 34.11 -53.64
CA LEU A 5 -7.15 32.66 -53.49
C LEU A 5 -6.63 32.18 -52.14
N ARG A 6 -7.47 31.46 -51.40
CA ARG A 6 -7.03 30.64 -50.28
C ARG A 6 -6.98 29.15 -50.72
N GLN A 7 -5.82 28.56 -50.58
CA GLN A 7 -5.61 27.13 -50.82
C GLN A 7 -6.14 26.31 -49.64
N PRO A 8 -6.62 25.08 -49.83
CA PRO A 8 -7.06 24.21 -48.77
C PRO A 8 -5.88 23.59 -48.03
N VAL A 9 -5.98 23.60 -46.70
CA VAL A 9 -5.03 22.93 -45.79
C VAL A 9 -5.29 21.42 -45.80
N ALA A 10 -4.37 20.66 -46.29
CA ALA A 10 -4.39 19.20 -46.22
C ALA A 10 -4.18 18.74 -44.77
N ILE A 11 -5.18 18.03 -44.22
CA ILE A 11 -5.08 17.35 -42.92
C ILE A 11 -4.30 16.06 -43.15
N TRP A 12 -3.03 16.04 -42.71
CA TRP A 12 -2.22 14.84 -42.63
C TRP A 12 -2.61 14.06 -41.35
N SER A 13 -3.32 12.93 -41.54
CA SER A 13 -3.40 11.91 -40.51
C SER A 13 -2.03 11.21 -40.42
N ARG A 14 -1.23 11.53 -39.40
CA ARG A 14 -0.02 10.78 -39.09
C ARG A 14 -0.39 9.64 -38.10
N THR A 15 -0.38 8.44 -38.62
CA THR A 15 -0.16 7.20 -37.85
C THR A 15 1.15 7.36 -37.07
N LEU A 16 1.04 7.39 -35.74
CA LEU A 16 2.18 7.34 -34.84
C LEU A 16 2.78 5.92 -34.88
N ASN A 17 3.79 5.73 -35.70
CA ASN A 17 4.69 4.60 -35.54
C ASN A 17 5.45 4.77 -34.21
N PHE A 18 5.30 3.83 -33.30
CA PHE A 18 6.11 3.73 -32.10
C PHE A 18 7.59 3.58 -32.46
N ILE A 19 8.31 4.67 -32.43
CA ILE A 19 9.77 4.67 -32.56
C ILE A 19 10.29 4.07 -31.23
N LYS A 20 10.97 2.92 -31.33
CA LYS A 20 11.81 2.40 -30.24
C LYS A 20 12.90 3.44 -29.95
N VAL A 21 12.66 4.28 -28.94
CA VAL A 21 13.68 5.21 -28.44
C VAL A 21 14.71 4.38 -27.67
N PRO A 22 16.01 4.40 -28.04
CA PRO A 22 17.02 3.68 -27.27
C PRO A 22 17.06 4.19 -25.84
N CYS A 23 17.21 3.27 -24.86
CA CYS A 23 17.27 3.58 -23.42
C CYS A 23 18.25 4.71 -23.06
N PHE A 24 19.24 4.95 -23.89
CA PHE A 24 20.22 6.02 -23.72
C PHE A 24 19.63 7.44 -23.86
N VAL A 25 18.66 7.65 -24.75
CA VAL A 25 18.01 8.95 -24.96
C VAL A 25 17.05 9.26 -23.81
N LEU A 26 16.35 8.24 -23.29
CA LEU A 26 15.48 8.39 -22.12
C LEU A 26 16.30 8.71 -20.86
N TRP A 27 17.48 8.10 -20.73
CA TRP A 27 18.40 8.36 -19.61
C TRP A 27 18.96 9.78 -19.64
N MET A 28 19.31 10.31 -20.84
CA MET A 28 19.77 11.69 -20.98
C MET A 28 18.69 12.74 -20.65
N THR A 29 17.45 12.53 -21.09
CA THR A 29 16.34 13.47 -20.81
C THR A 29 15.97 13.51 -19.32
N ILE A 30 15.98 12.37 -18.63
CA ILE A 30 15.74 12.31 -17.18
C ILE A 30 16.90 12.98 -16.42
N SER A 31 18.15 12.73 -16.82
CA SER A 31 19.32 13.34 -16.19
C SER A 31 19.37 14.85 -16.37
N MET A 32 18.99 15.37 -17.54
CA MET A 32 18.91 16.80 -17.82
C MET A 32 17.76 17.49 -17.04
N GLY A 33 16.60 16.83 -16.92
CA GLY A 33 15.48 17.34 -16.12
C GLY A 33 15.81 17.46 -14.63
N ILE A 34 16.53 16.49 -14.07
CA ILE A 34 16.99 16.51 -12.67
C ILE A 34 18.07 17.60 -12.48
N TYR A 35 18.96 17.78 -13.44
CA TYR A 35 20.00 18.81 -13.38
C TYR A 35 19.41 20.22 -13.38
N LEU A 36 18.43 20.49 -14.24
CA LEU A 36 17.70 21.77 -14.30
C LEU A 36 16.89 22.05 -13.03
N PHE A 37 16.29 21.02 -12.43
CA PHE A 37 15.55 21.17 -11.18
C PHE A 37 16.47 21.51 -9.99
N VAL A 38 17.64 20.86 -9.92
CA VAL A 38 18.63 21.10 -8.85
C VAL A 38 19.30 22.47 -9.02
N THR A 39 19.58 22.93 -10.23
CA THR A 39 20.16 24.25 -10.47
C THR A 39 19.19 25.39 -10.16
N ASN A 40 17.89 25.22 -10.41
CA ASN A 40 16.86 26.19 -10.01
C ASN A 40 16.67 26.26 -8.49
N LEU A 41 16.71 25.13 -7.79
CA LEU A 41 16.67 25.13 -6.32
C LEU A 41 17.89 25.82 -5.69
N CYS A 42 19.07 25.69 -6.29
CA CYS A 42 20.28 26.40 -5.79
C CYS A 42 20.24 27.89 -6.06
N SER A 43 19.60 28.35 -7.14
CA SER A 43 19.51 29.80 -7.44
C SER A 43 18.56 30.54 -6.52
N ASP A 44 17.49 29.88 -6.06
CA ASP A 44 16.53 30.49 -5.13
C ASP A 44 17.08 30.60 -3.71
N THR A 45 17.96 29.69 -3.30
CA THR A 45 18.62 29.76 -1.98
C THR A 45 19.70 30.87 -1.90
N VAL A 46 20.29 31.25 -3.01
CA VAL A 46 21.29 32.32 -3.07
C VAL A 46 20.65 33.72 -3.13
N ARG A 47 19.39 33.81 -3.53
CA ARG A 47 18.66 35.09 -3.59
C ARG A 47 18.20 35.63 -2.24
N LEU A 48 18.06 34.77 -1.23
CA LEU A 48 17.60 35.14 0.13
C LEU A 48 18.69 35.73 1.01
N ASP A 49 19.97 35.64 0.64
CA ASP A 49 21.10 36.12 1.46
C ASP A 49 21.58 37.55 1.10
N ARG A 50 20.82 38.32 0.29
CA ARG A 50 21.29 39.61 -0.20
C ARG A 50 20.69 40.86 0.51
N GLU A 51 19.79 40.65 1.47
CA GLU A 51 19.13 41.77 2.18
C GLU A 51 19.28 41.66 3.69
N GLU A 52 20.45 41.59 4.27
CA GLU A 52 20.65 42.08 5.67
C GLU A 52 22.14 42.20 5.94
N GLY A 53 22.58 43.43 6.13
CA GLY A 53 23.93 43.76 6.55
C GLY A 53 24.16 43.55 8.03
N GLU A 54 25.44 43.26 8.33
CA GLU A 54 26.09 43.26 9.65
C GLU A 54 25.78 42.19 10.67
N THR A 55 26.59 41.16 10.66
CA THR A 55 27.35 40.67 11.88
C THR A 55 28.44 39.69 11.47
N ARG A 56 29.67 40.13 11.48
CA ARG A 56 30.86 39.27 11.26
C ARG A 56 31.19 38.57 12.56
N GLY A 57 31.19 37.23 12.57
CA GLY A 57 31.80 36.45 13.64
C GLY A 57 31.26 35.05 13.86
N CYS A 58 29.99 34.78 13.61
CA CYS A 58 29.37 33.49 13.92
C CYS A 58 28.93 32.71 12.67
N ARG A 59 29.14 33.24 11.48
CA ARG A 59 28.55 32.73 10.18
C ARG A 59 29.33 31.58 9.56
N SER A 60 30.63 31.41 9.84
CA SER A 60 31.43 30.39 9.13
C SER A 60 31.11 28.95 9.60
N GLU A 61 30.79 28.78 10.87
CA GLU A 61 30.60 27.45 11.46
C GLU A 61 29.16 26.90 11.16
N ILE A 62 28.18 27.78 11.17
CA ILE A 62 26.78 27.40 10.83
C ILE A 62 26.66 27.11 9.33
N ALA A 63 27.28 27.90 8.48
CA ALA A 63 27.28 27.68 7.04
C ALA A 63 27.99 26.37 6.67
N ALA A 64 29.11 26.05 7.31
CA ALA A 64 29.85 24.80 7.10
C ALA A 64 29.04 23.57 7.55
N LYS A 65 28.36 23.64 8.70
CA LYS A 65 27.49 22.57 9.20
C LYS A 65 26.24 22.37 8.33
N THR A 66 25.66 23.45 7.82
CA THR A 66 24.50 23.39 6.91
C THR A 66 24.88 22.80 5.57
N VAL A 67 25.99 23.22 4.95
CA VAL A 67 26.48 22.68 3.68
C VAL A 67 26.84 21.21 3.78
N THR A 68 27.47 20.77 4.90
CA THR A 68 27.79 19.36 5.13
C THR A 68 26.52 18.52 5.33
N SER A 69 25.52 19.01 6.05
CA SER A 69 24.26 18.29 6.26
C SER A 69 23.44 18.17 4.96
N VAL A 70 23.43 19.21 4.12
CA VAL A 70 22.77 19.17 2.80
C VAL A 70 23.50 18.22 1.86
N LYS A 71 24.83 18.24 1.81
CA LYS A 71 25.61 17.29 1.00
C LYS A 71 25.38 15.85 1.44
N TRP A 72 25.30 15.58 2.75
CA TRP A 72 25.03 14.25 3.28
C TRP A 72 23.61 13.78 2.90
N ARG A 73 22.58 14.63 3.08
CA ARG A 73 21.19 14.31 2.68
C ARG A 73 21.06 14.07 1.18
N LEU A 74 21.74 14.86 0.34
CA LEU A 74 21.75 14.62 -1.11
C LEU A 74 22.43 13.29 -1.49
N SER A 75 23.51 12.93 -0.80
CA SER A 75 24.19 11.65 -1.01
C SER A 75 23.29 10.47 -0.64
N GLU A 76 22.58 10.54 0.49
CA GLU A 76 21.64 9.51 0.91
C GLU A 76 20.41 9.41 0.01
N MET A 77 19.89 10.54 -0.47
CA MET A 77 18.82 10.55 -1.47
C MET A 77 19.26 9.90 -2.80
N LYS A 78 20.47 10.18 -3.28
CA LYS A 78 21.02 9.54 -4.48
C LYS A 78 21.18 8.04 -4.31
N LYS A 79 21.64 7.55 -3.15
CA LYS A 79 21.74 6.10 -2.87
C LYS A 79 20.37 5.43 -2.85
N ARG A 80 19.36 6.06 -2.24
CA ARG A 80 17.98 5.54 -2.20
C ARG A 80 17.33 5.54 -3.58
N LEU A 81 17.54 6.60 -4.38
CA LEU A 81 17.04 6.67 -5.77
C LEU A 81 17.72 5.63 -6.66
N LEU A 82 19.04 5.43 -6.49
CA LEU A 82 19.79 4.42 -7.24
C LEU A 82 19.34 3.00 -6.85
N ALA A 83 19.10 2.74 -5.56
CA ALA A 83 18.59 1.47 -5.09
C ALA A 83 17.16 1.18 -5.61
N SER A 84 16.29 2.18 -5.64
CA SER A 84 14.93 2.02 -6.18
C SER A 84 14.93 1.84 -7.71
N LEU A 85 15.81 2.52 -8.43
CA LEU A 85 15.97 2.32 -9.88
C LEU A 85 16.60 0.96 -10.22
N LEU A 86 17.54 0.48 -9.38
CA LEU A 86 18.14 -0.84 -9.56
C LEU A 86 17.12 -1.97 -9.27
N SER A 87 16.27 -1.80 -8.27
CA SER A 87 15.19 -2.76 -7.98
C SER A 87 14.15 -2.80 -9.10
N LEU A 88 13.81 -1.65 -9.68
CA LEU A 88 12.89 -1.57 -10.82
C LEU A 88 13.52 -2.19 -12.08
N ALA A 89 14.83 -1.99 -12.31
CA ALA A 89 15.56 -2.59 -13.43
C ALA A 89 15.71 -4.12 -13.28
N MET A 90 15.90 -4.64 -12.07
CA MET A 90 15.95 -6.08 -11.83
C MET A 90 14.59 -6.76 -12.06
N VAL A 91 13.48 -6.12 -11.69
CA VAL A 91 12.14 -6.64 -12.00
C VAL A 91 11.90 -6.68 -13.52
N ALA A 92 12.37 -5.70 -14.26
CA ALA A 92 12.21 -5.66 -15.71
C ALA A 92 13.07 -6.72 -16.46
N THR A 93 14.19 -7.13 -15.88
CA THR A 93 15.08 -8.14 -16.50
C THR A 93 14.74 -9.59 -16.10
N MET A 94 13.95 -9.77 -15.05
CA MET A 94 13.47 -11.09 -14.61
C MET A 94 12.07 -11.45 -15.14
N MET A 95 11.49 -10.66 -16.04
CA MET A 95 10.28 -11.06 -16.74
C MET A 95 10.59 -12.29 -17.59
N PRO A 96 10.02 -13.47 -17.27
CA PRO A 96 10.12 -14.60 -18.17
C PRO A 96 9.48 -14.19 -19.51
N ALA A 97 10.10 -14.61 -20.61
CA ALA A 97 9.64 -14.34 -21.98
C ALA A 97 8.20 -14.83 -22.29
N ALA A 98 7.54 -15.45 -21.31
CA ALA A 98 6.17 -15.94 -21.34
C ALA A 98 5.08 -14.87 -21.20
N LEU A 99 5.45 -13.58 -20.99
CA LEU A 99 4.51 -12.46 -20.98
C LEU A 99 4.37 -11.75 -22.34
N ALA A 100 4.89 -12.35 -23.42
CA ALA A 100 4.50 -11.97 -24.76
C ALA A 100 3.08 -12.50 -24.99
N ASP A 101 2.09 -11.60 -24.93
CA ASP A 101 0.71 -11.90 -25.32
C ASP A 101 0.72 -12.51 -26.73
N ASP A 102 0.52 -13.81 -26.83
CA ASP A 102 0.13 -14.47 -28.07
C ASP A 102 -1.34 -14.11 -28.33
N GLU A 103 -1.56 -12.99 -28.99
CA GLU A 103 -2.90 -12.56 -29.46
C GLU A 103 -3.35 -13.41 -30.66
N THR A 104 -3.27 -14.73 -30.58
CA THR A 104 -3.86 -15.60 -31.59
C THR A 104 -4.72 -16.68 -30.98
N ALA A 105 -5.99 -16.57 -31.22
CA ALA A 105 -7.11 -17.47 -31.01
C ALA A 105 -8.03 -17.08 -29.83
N GLY A 106 -9.33 -16.93 -30.13
CA GLY A 106 -10.43 -16.61 -29.21
C GLY A 106 -10.62 -17.61 -28.07
N GLY A 107 -9.70 -17.56 -27.11
CA GLY A 107 -9.77 -18.23 -25.84
C GLY A 107 -10.33 -17.26 -24.79
N GLU A 108 -11.18 -17.75 -23.90
CA GLU A 108 -11.60 -17.02 -22.70
C GLU A 108 -10.36 -16.42 -22.02
N LYS A 109 -10.37 -15.11 -21.79
CA LYS A 109 -9.31 -14.43 -21.05
C LYS A 109 -9.24 -15.02 -19.65
N SER A 110 -8.19 -15.78 -19.36
CA SER A 110 -7.99 -16.38 -18.04
C SER A 110 -7.97 -15.28 -16.97
N ASN A 111 -8.88 -15.35 -16.02
CA ASN A 111 -8.97 -14.42 -14.90
C ASN A 111 -7.99 -14.79 -13.75
N LYS A 112 -6.85 -15.36 -14.11
CA LYS A 112 -5.78 -15.79 -13.18
C LYS A 112 -4.43 -15.78 -13.88
N PRO A 113 -3.29 -15.72 -13.13
CA PRO A 113 -1.97 -15.86 -13.71
C PRO A 113 -1.77 -17.26 -14.31
N ASN A 114 -0.95 -17.35 -15.33
CA ASN A 114 -0.55 -18.61 -15.98
C ASN A 114 0.77 -19.16 -15.43
N PHE A 115 1.20 -18.71 -14.26
CA PHE A 115 2.43 -19.11 -13.60
C PHE A 115 2.19 -19.32 -12.10
N ALA A 116 3.08 -20.09 -11.44
CA ALA A 116 3.00 -20.34 -10.01
C ALA A 116 3.28 -19.09 -9.18
N ILE A 117 2.56 -18.96 -8.06
CA ILE A 117 2.77 -17.88 -7.08
C ILE A 117 3.58 -18.44 -5.91
N ASP A 118 4.86 -18.68 -6.17
CA ASP A 118 5.82 -19.31 -5.26
C ASP A 118 6.85 -18.34 -4.67
N SER A 119 6.70 -17.05 -4.94
CA SER A 119 7.64 -16.02 -4.48
C SER A 119 6.99 -14.65 -4.36
N ALA A 120 7.62 -13.77 -3.58
CA ALA A 120 7.22 -12.37 -3.48
C ALA A 120 7.22 -11.64 -4.85
N ALA A 121 8.16 -11.99 -5.72
CA ALA A 121 8.25 -11.43 -7.06
C ALA A 121 7.08 -11.90 -7.94
N ALA A 122 6.77 -13.20 -7.94
CA ALA A 122 5.62 -13.75 -8.67
C ALA A 122 4.31 -13.13 -8.21
N LEU A 123 4.10 -12.98 -6.88
CA LEU A 123 2.93 -12.33 -6.32
C LEU A 123 2.80 -10.87 -6.78
N SER A 124 3.90 -10.11 -6.75
CA SER A 124 3.91 -8.71 -7.22
C SER A 124 3.59 -8.59 -8.71
N VAL A 125 4.12 -9.50 -9.54
CA VAL A 125 3.84 -9.55 -10.99
C VAL A 125 2.38 -9.90 -11.25
N ALA A 126 1.82 -10.87 -10.52
CA ALA A 126 0.42 -11.25 -10.64
C ALA A 126 -0.52 -10.08 -10.30
N ILE A 127 -0.27 -9.36 -9.19
CA ILE A 127 -1.05 -8.19 -8.80
C ILE A 127 -0.95 -7.08 -9.85
N ALA A 128 0.25 -6.79 -10.33
CA ALA A 128 0.45 -5.76 -11.35
C ALA A 128 -0.26 -6.11 -12.67
N GLY A 129 -0.21 -7.40 -13.06
CA GLY A 129 -0.82 -7.92 -14.28
C GLY A 129 -2.33 -8.15 -14.21
N ALA A 130 -2.93 -8.06 -13.01
CA ALA A 130 -4.36 -8.30 -12.83
C ALA A 130 -5.23 -7.38 -13.73
N LYS A 131 -6.18 -7.98 -14.43
CA LYS A 131 -7.11 -7.29 -15.34
C LYS A 131 -8.53 -7.76 -15.08
N GLY A 132 -9.49 -6.85 -15.22
CA GLY A 132 -10.91 -7.16 -15.00
C GLY A 132 -11.25 -7.31 -13.51
N ASP A 133 -12.46 -7.78 -13.27
CA ASP A 133 -12.97 -7.98 -11.92
C ASP A 133 -12.59 -9.38 -11.42
N ASP A 134 -12.34 -9.49 -10.10
CA ASP A 134 -12.11 -10.75 -9.39
C ASP A 134 -10.94 -11.58 -9.94
N TYR A 135 -9.83 -10.91 -10.28
CA TYR A 135 -8.63 -11.61 -10.74
C TYR A 135 -8.06 -12.48 -9.63
N THR A 136 -8.10 -13.80 -9.82
CA THR A 136 -7.76 -14.78 -8.80
C THR A 136 -6.27 -15.07 -8.78
N ILE A 137 -5.64 -14.88 -7.62
CA ILE A 137 -4.24 -15.20 -7.33
C ILE A 137 -4.22 -16.22 -6.20
N ALA A 138 -3.72 -17.43 -6.47
CA ALA A 138 -3.63 -18.50 -5.49
C ALA A 138 -2.16 -18.71 -5.08
N LEU A 139 -1.87 -18.70 -3.78
CA LEU A 139 -0.52 -18.94 -3.27
C LEU A 139 -0.14 -20.42 -3.46
N ASP A 140 1.10 -20.68 -3.85
CA ASP A 140 1.63 -22.04 -3.99
C ASP A 140 2.70 -22.36 -2.93
N THR A 141 3.04 -21.39 -2.08
CA THR A 141 3.97 -21.52 -0.93
C THR A 141 3.74 -20.40 0.07
N ASP A 142 4.38 -20.51 1.22
CA ASP A 142 4.46 -19.43 2.19
C ASP A 142 5.28 -18.27 1.62
N ILE A 143 4.77 -17.06 1.73
CA ILE A 143 5.42 -15.87 1.17
C ILE A 143 5.68 -14.83 2.27
N THR A 144 6.91 -14.31 2.31
CA THR A 144 7.25 -13.13 3.12
C THR A 144 7.35 -11.92 2.21
N SER A 145 6.28 -11.10 2.19
CA SER A 145 6.21 -9.88 1.39
C SER A 145 5.11 -8.97 1.89
N ALA A 146 5.38 -7.68 1.99
CA ALA A 146 4.32 -6.69 2.07
C ALA A 146 3.63 -6.57 0.70
N VAL A 147 2.31 -6.66 0.70
CA VAL A 147 1.46 -6.66 -0.50
C VAL A 147 0.64 -5.37 -0.54
N SER A 148 0.62 -4.72 -1.69
CA SER A 148 -0.28 -3.59 -1.93
C SER A 148 -1.22 -3.93 -3.08
N ILE A 149 -2.52 -3.81 -2.85
CA ILE A 149 -3.55 -3.88 -3.89
C ILE A 149 -3.74 -2.45 -4.40
N PRO A 150 -3.26 -2.15 -5.62
CA PRO A 150 -3.32 -0.79 -6.15
C PRO A 150 -4.76 -0.36 -6.46
N GLN A 151 -4.96 0.95 -6.55
CA GLN A 151 -6.21 1.53 -7.00
C GLN A 151 -6.70 0.88 -8.31
N ASP A 152 -8.03 0.74 -8.43
CA ASP A 152 -8.72 0.20 -9.61
C ASP A 152 -8.39 -1.29 -9.92
N LYS A 153 -7.82 -2.02 -8.96
CA LYS A 153 -7.64 -3.47 -9.04
C LYS A 153 -8.70 -4.19 -8.21
N SER A 154 -9.20 -5.31 -8.76
CA SER A 154 -10.07 -6.27 -8.06
C SER A 154 -9.37 -7.63 -8.01
N ILE A 155 -8.97 -8.06 -6.82
CA ILE A 155 -8.16 -9.24 -6.57
C ILE A 155 -8.90 -10.20 -5.65
N VAL A 156 -8.95 -11.47 -6.05
CA VAL A 156 -9.25 -12.59 -5.16
C VAL A 156 -7.94 -13.27 -4.80
N LEU A 157 -7.52 -13.16 -3.54
CA LEU A 157 -6.32 -13.84 -3.02
C LEU A 157 -6.73 -15.12 -2.32
N ASP A 158 -6.41 -16.26 -2.92
CA ASP A 158 -6.60 -17.58 -2.34
C ASP A 158 -5.31 -18.01 -1.61
N LEU A 159 -5.38 -18.12 -0.30
CA LEU A 159 -4.26 -18.50 0.53
C LEU A 159 -3.85 -19.96 0.38
N LYS A 160 -4.74 -20.87 -0.04
CA LYS A 160 -4.48 -22.30 -0.25
C LYS A 160 -3.76 -23.01 0.90
N GLY A 161 -3.97 -22.62 2.13
CA GLY A 161 -3.30 -23.17 3.30
C GLY A 161 -1.94 -22.53 3.64
N HIS A 162 -1.48 -21.59 2.82
CA HIS A 162 -0.18 -20.94 2.99
C HIS A 162 -0.22 -19.70 3.88
N LYS A 163 0.96 -19.28 4.31
CA LYS A 163 1.15 -18.09 5.15
C LYS A 163 1.70 -16.94 4.32
N LEU A 164 1.04 -15.78 4.43
CA LEU A 164 1.54 -14.51 3.95
C LEU A 164 1.99 -13.66 5.14
N THR A 165 3.28 -13.36 5.21
CA THR A 165 3.89 -12.55 6.28
C THR A 165 4.55 -11.31 5.67
N ASN A 166 4.49 -10.17 6.35
CA ASN A 166 5.11 -8.94 5.87
C ASN A 166 6.63 -8.92 6.01
N THR A 167 7.26 -8.02 5.27
CA THR A 167 8.61 -7.53 5.59
C THR A 167 8.51 -6.49 6.71
N GLU A 168 9.54 -6.40 7.54
CA GLU A 168 9.55 -5.48 8.69
C GLU A 168 9.23 -4.02 8.31
N GLY A 169 8.46 -3.35 9.17
CA GLY A 169 8.08 -1.95 8.99
C GLY A 169 6.94 -1.70 7.99
N LYS A 170 6.25 -2.74 7.53
CA LYS A 170 5.14 -2.65 6.58
C LYS A 170 3.89 -3.36 7.10
N ASP A 171 2.71 -2.88 6.69
CA ASP A 171 1.50 -3.67 6.77
C ASP A 171 1.63 -4.89 5.84
N THR A 172 1.00 -6.03 6.19
CA THR A 172 1.14 -7.22 5.37
C THR A 172 0.36 -7.05 4.07
N ILE A 173 -0.89 -6.61 4.17
CA ILE A 173 -1.71 -6.26 3.00
C ILE A 173 -2.23 -4.84 3.18
N THR A 174 -1.99 -3.99 2.19
CA THR A 174 -2.60 -2.66 2.09
C THR A 174 -3.55 -2.64 0.90
N VAL A 175 -4.81 -2.33 1.13
CA VAL A 175 -5.82 -2.16 0.08
C VAL A 175 -6.01 -0.66 -0.18
N ALA A 176 -5.62 -0.20 -1.35
CA ALA A 176 -5.72 1.20 -1.70
C ALA A 176 -7.20 1.64 -1.89
N LYS A 177 -7.45 2.93 -1.79
CA LYS A 177 -8.76 3.52 -2.11
C LYS A 177 -9.19 3.11 -3.52
N ASN A 178 -10.46 2.73 -3.70
CA ASN A 178 -11.04 2.21 -4.95
C ASN A 178 -10.45 0.85 -5.40
N ALA A 179 -9.68 0.16 -4.57
CA ALA A 179 -9.29 -1.22 -4.82
C ALA A 179 -10.27 -2.18 -4.14
N THR A 180 -10.38 -3.39 -4.67
CA THR A 180 -11.16 -4.48 -4.09
C THR A 180 -10.27 -5.68 -3.83
N LEU A 181 -10.37 -6.23 -2.63
CA LEU A 181 -9.68 -7.45 -2.21
C LEU A 181 -10.71 -8.44 -1.62
N THR A 182 -10.70 -9.66 -2.12
CA THR A 182 -11.37 -10.78 -1.46
C THR A 182 -10.31 -11.80 -1.04
N ILE A 183 -10.29 -12.20 0.24
CA ILE A 183 -9.43 -13.27 0.74
C ILE A 183 -10.24 -14.53 0.90
N THR A 184 -9.74 -15.62 0.32
CA THR A 184 -10.35 -16.95 0.34
C THR A 184 -9.31 -18.03 0.71
N GLY A 185 -9.80 -19.26 0.88
CA GLY A 185 -8.97 -20.40 1.24
C GLY A 185 -8.51 -20.38 2.68
N THR A 186 -8.14 -21.55 3.18
CA THR A 186 -7.47 -21.66 4.49
C THR A 186 -6.06 -21.07 4.38
N GLY A 187 -5.50 -20.62 5.48
CA GLY A 187 -4.15 -20.05 5.52
C GLY A 187 -4.07 -18.90 6.52
N THR A 188 -2.94 -18.20 6.53
CA THR A 188 -2.70 -17.17 7.54
C THR A 188 -2.14 -15.90 6.90
N VAL A 189 -2.69 -14.75 7.29
CA VAL A 189 -2.10 -13.43 7.05
C VAL A 189 -1.56 -12.92 8.38
N ASP A 190 -0.25 -12.84 8.49
CA ASP A 190 0.45 -12.47 9.72
C ASP A 190 1.22 -11.16 9.56
N ASN A 191 1.23 -10.33 10.60
CA ASN A 191 2.10 -9.17 10.65
C ASN A 191 3.07 -9.25 11.83
N ILE A 192 4.37 -9.13 11.56
CA ILE A 192 5.44 -9.20 12.56
C ILE A 192 6.01 -7.84 12.98
N SER A 193 5.48 -6.75 12.42
CA SER A 193 6.05 -5.42 12.63
C SER A 193 5.34 -4.62 13.70
N HIS A 194 6.10 -3.83 14.43
CA HIS A 194 5.54 -2.84 15.35
C HIS A 194 4.77 -1.75 14.59
N GLY A 195 3.59 -1.38 15.11
CA GLY A 195 2.77 -0.29 14.56
C GLY A 195 2.25 -0.55 13.14
N LYS A 196 2.06 -1.84 12.77
CA LYS A 196 1.60 -2.27 11.45
C LYS A 196 0.53 -3.35 11.55
N ALA A 197 -0.44 -3.34 10.65
CA ALA A 197 -1.56 -4.24 10.60
C ALA A 197 -1.31 -5.47 9.70
N ALA A 198 -2.02 -6.57 9.95
CA ALA A 198 -2.10 -7.67 8.99
C ALA A 198 -2.86 -7.22 7.72
N ILE A 199 -3.94 -6.46 7.90
CA ILE A 199 -4.63 -5.78 6.78
C ILE A 199 -4.88 -4.32 7.16
N TYR A 200 -4.45 -3.43 6.28
CA TYR A 200 -4.83 -2.02 6.25
C TYR A 200 -5.72 -1.76 5.04
N ASN A 201 -7.01 -1.55 5.27
CA ASN A 201 -8.00 -1.37 4.21
C ASN A 201 -8.44 0.08 4.10
N MET A 202 -8.21 0.70 2.94
CA MET A 202 -8.76 2.01 2.55
C MET A 202 -9.77 1.90 1.38
N GLY A 203 -9.93 0.71 0.82
CA GLY A 203 -10.83 0.36 -0.29
C GLY A 203 -11.98 -0.53 0.16
N THR A 204 -12.20 -1.62 -0.58
CA THR A 204 -13.19 -2.65 -0.24
C THR A 204 -12.47 -3.97 0.01
N ALA A 205 -12.70 -4.60 1.17
CA ALA A 205 -12.12 -5.88 1.54
C ALA A 205 -13.20 -6.86 2.00
N THR A 206 -13.17 -8.09 1.49
CA THR A 206 -14.02 -9.20 1.96
C THR A 206 -13.15 -10.34 2.43
N LEU A 207 -13.26 -10.69 3.71
CA LEU A 207 -12.55 -11.81 4.32
C LEU A 207 -13.52 -12.98 4.42
N LYS A 208 -13.33 -14.01 3.59
CA LYS A 208 -14.21 -15.18 3.55
C LYS A 208 -13.70 -16.32 4.44
N ASN A 209 -12.38 -16.50 4.49
CA ASN A 209 -11.71 -17.55 5.26
C ASN A 209 -10.35 -17.07 5.74
N GLY A 210 -9.72 -17.88 6.59
CA GLY A 210 -8.33 -17.71 7.00
C GLY A 210 -8.15 -17.15 8.40
N VAL A 211 -6.89 -17.16 8.82
CA VAL A 211 -6.45 -16.63 10.11
C VAL A 211 -5.72 -15.31 9.89
N PHE A 212 -6.10 -14.30 10.62
CA PHE A 212 -5.46 -12.99 10.60
C PHE A 212 -4.85 -12.73 11.95
N GLU A 213 -3.55 -12.50 12.01
CA GLU A 213 -2.87 -12.39 13.29
C GLU A 213 -1.68 -11.43 13.27
N ARG A 214 -1.21 -11.11 14.46
CA ARG A 214 0.06 -10.48 14.72
C ARG A 214 0.88 -11.39 15.65
N SER A 215 1.62 -12.34 15.05
CA SER A 215 2.30 -13.43 15.77
C SER A 215 3.40 -12.93 16.72
N GLN A 216 3.97 -11.75 16.47
CA GLN A 216 4.98 -11.09 17.30
C GLN A 216 4.38 -10.03 18.23
N GLU A 217 3.07 -10.03 18.42
CA GLU A 217 2.39 -9.12 19.35
C GLU A 217 2.87 -9.38 20.77
N ALA A 218 3.55 -8.40 21.35
CA ALA A 218 4.08 -8.49 22.71
C ALA A 218 3.19 -7.77 23.74
N GLY A 219 2.23 -6.97 23.27
CA GLY A 219 1.41 -6.14 24.13
C GLY A 219 2.20 -4.99 24.77
N LYS A 220 1.81 -4.64 26.00
CA LYS A 220 2.41 -3.57 26.79
C LYS A 220 3.60 -4.10 27.60
N ASP A 221 4.72 -3.39 27.60
CA ASP A 221 5.88 -3.74 28.43
C ASP A 221 5.72 -3.26 29.88
N ALA A 222 6.72 -3.60 30.72
CA ALA A 222 6.73 -3.23 32.15
C ALA A 222 6.79 -1.71 32.40
N ASN A 223 7.19 -0.91 31.39
CA ASN A 223 7.25 0.55 31.48
C ASN A 223 6.03 1.24 30.84
N ASP A 224 4.98 0.50 30.58
CA ASP A 224 3.76 1.02 29.97
C ASP A 224 3.89 1.37 28.49
N ASN A 225 4.93 0.90 27.81
CA ASN A 225 5.12 1.07 26.38
C ASN A 225 4.37 -0.03 25.61
N GLY A 226 3.86 0.31 24.43
CA GLY A 226 3.05 -0.60 23.63
C GLY A 226 3.80 -1.80 23.02
N GLY A 227 5.08 -1.99 23.32
CA GLY A 227 5.85 -3.11 22.76
C GLY A 227 5.66 -3.24 21.24
N ASN A 228 5.60 -4.46 20.75
CA ASN A 228 5.21 -4.74 19.36
C ASN A 228 3.68 -4.87 19.25
N SER A 229 2.95 -3.77 19.47
CA SER A 229 1.49 -3.78 19.51
C SER A 229 0.87 -2.87 18.47
N TYR A 230 -0.18 -3.34 17.80
CA TYR A 230 -1.00 -2.59 16.88
C TYR A 230 -2.30 -3.32 16.59
N TYR A 231 -3.19 -2.72 15.80
CA TYR A 231 -4.40 -3.39 15.33
C TYR A 231 -4.04 -4.56 14.41
N THR A 232 -4.74 -5.69 14.52
CA THR A 232 -4.59 -6.77 13.55
C THR A 232 -5.25 -6.40 12.23
N LEU A 233 -6.46 -5.84 12.30
CA LEU A 233 -7.19 -5.32 11.15
C LEU A 233 -7.49 -3.83 11.35
N LEU A 234 -7.10 -2.99 10.38
CA LEU A 234 -7.36 -1.56 10.36
C LEU A 234 -8.24 -1.24 9.14
N ASN A 235 -9.43 -0.71 9.38
CA ASN A 235 -10.40 -0.43 8.33
C ASN A 235 -10.74 1.06 8.23
N HIS A 236 -10.31 1.67 7.14
CA HIS A 236 -10.68 3.03 6.70
C HIS A 236 -11.53 3.00 5.42
N GLY A 237 -12.03 1.84 5.04
CA GLY A 237 -12.83 1.58 3.86
C GLY A 237 -14.10 0.80 4.18
N VAL A 238 -14.50 -0.07 3.27
CA VAL A 238 -15.58 -1.03 3.49
C VAL A 238 -14.97 -2.40 3.72
N MET A 239 -15.30 -3.06 4.85
CA MET A 239 -14.82 -4.41 5.14
C MET A 239 -15.97 -5.31 5.55
N THR A 240 -16.00 -6.52 4.97
CA THR A 240 -16.93 -7.60 5.35
C THR A 240 -16.13 -8.79 5.84
N VAL A 241 -16.52 -9.36 6.98
CA VAL A 241 -15.91 -10.54 7.60
C VAL A 241 -16.96 -11.64 7.70
N GLN A 242 -16.65 -12.83 7.12
CA GLN A 242 -17.55 -13.97 7.06
C GLN A 242 -17.25 -15.04 8.11
N GLU A 243 -18.05 -16.10 8.14
CA GLU A 243 -18.12 -17.08 9.23
C GLU A 243 -16.81 -17.86 9.47
N ASP A 244 -16.04 -18.15 8.41
CA ASP A 244 -14.84 -18.99 8.49
C ASP A 244 -13.54 -18.19 8.77
N VAL A 245 -13.67 -16.95 9.23
CA VAL A 245 -12.56 -16.09 9.58
C VAL A 245 -12.21 -16.19 11.05
N THR A 246 -10.91 -16.25 11.34
CA THR A 246 -10.39 -16.11 12.72
C THR A 246 -9.43 -14.93 12.78
N VAL A 247 -9.63 -14.04 13.75
CA VAL A 247 -8.74 -12.89 13.98
C VAL A 247 -8.17 -12.99 15.40
N ASN A 248 -6.85 -12.96 15.51
CA ASN A 248 -6.15 -13.13 16.78
C ASN A 248 -5.23 -11.94 17.07
N ASN A 249 -5.19 -11.54 18.34
CA ASN A 249 -4.18 -10.66 18.90
C ASN A 249 -3.87 -11.11 20.32
N LYS A 250 -2.66 -11.58 20.56
CA LYS A 250 -2.24 -12.10 21.87
C LYS A 250 -1.99 -11.00 22.90
N GLY A 251 -1.64 -9.79 22.43
CA GLY A 251 -1.40 -8.64 23.29
C GLY A 251 -2.67 -7.93 23.70
N GLY A 252 -2.67 -7.32 24.88
CA GLY A 252 -3.80 -6.55 25.41
C GLY A 252 -3.60 -5.03 25.33
N TYR A 253 -2.65 -4.55 24.52
CA TYR A 253 -2.35 -3.12 24.48
C TYR A 253 -3.09 -2.37 23.36
N SER A 254 -3.19 -2.94 22.17
CA SER A 254 -3.98 -2.41 21.06
C SER A 254 -5.23 -3.21 20.83
N SER A 255 -6.27 -2.58 20.31
CA SER A 255 -7.49 -3.28 19.92
C SER A 255 -7.21 -4.27 18.79
N LEU A 256 -7.99 -5.35 18.72
CA LEU A 256 -7.85 -6.35 17.67
C LEU A 256 -8.24 -5.77 16.32
N PHE A 257 -9.39 -5.10 16.28
CA PHE A 257 -9.95 -4.42 15.13
C PHE A 257 -10.08 -2.93 15.40
N ASP A 258 -9.70 -2.09 14.43
CA ASP A 258 -9.99 -0.65 14.43
C ASP A 258 -10.76 -0.30 13.16
N ASN A 259 -11.98 0.23 13.34
CA ASN A 259 -12.86 0.66 12.27
C ASN A 259 -13.11 2.15 12.39
N GLY A 260 -12.70 2.94 11.39
CA GLY A 260 -12.86 4.38 11.42
C GLY A 260 -11.59 5.16 11.70
N TYR A 261 -11.78 6.39 12.13
CA TYR A 261 -10.68 7.33 12.32
C TYR A 261 -10.64 7.85 13.74
N TYR A 262 -9.48 7.84 14.33
CA TYR A 262 -9.28 8.59 15.54
C TYR A 262 -9.49 10.09 15.27
N SER A 263 -10.21 10.82 16.12
CA SER A 263 -10.75 12.17 15.91
C SER A 263 -9.77 13.23 15.37
N TRP A 264 -8.46 13.03 15.54
CA TRP A 264 -7.41 13.98 15.11
C TRP A 264 -6.61 13.49 13.88
N LYS A 265 -6.90 12.30 13.34
CA LYS A 265 -6.19 11.77 12.17
C LYS A 265 -6.81 12.25 10.86
N SER A 266 -5.97 12.47 9.87
CA SER A 266 -6.42 12.71 8.50
C SER A 266 -7.13 11.47 7.95
N LYS A 267 -8.25 11.66 7.28
CA LYS A 267 -9.00 10.59 6.61
C LYS A 267 -8.29 10.23 5.30
N ASP A 268 -7.74 9.03 5.22
CA ASP A 268 -7.02 8.51 4.06
C ASP A 268 -7.82 7.46 3.26
N GLY A 269 -8.94 7.01 3.80
CA GLY A 269 -9.92 6.15 3.14
C GLY A 269 -11.21 6.88 2.74
N ILE A 270 -12.37 6.34 3.13
CA ILE A 270 -13.69 6.90 2.87
C ILE A 270 -14.25 7.68 4.08
N ASP A 271 -15.28 8.50 3.88
CA ASP A 271 -15.82 9.36 4.96
C ASP A 271 -16.50 8.56 6.08
N ASN A 272 -17.17 7.46 5.76
CA ASN A 272 -17.85 6.60 6.74
C ASN A 272 -17.36 5.16 6.58
N PRO A 273 -16.18 4.81 7.14
CA PRO A 273 -15.69 3.44 7.12
C PRO A 273 -16.73 2.48 7.67
N THR A 274 -16.97 1.39 6.94
CA THR A 274 -18.01 0.44 7.30
C THR A 274 -17.41 -0.94 7.52
N LEU A 275 -17.68 -1.52 8.69
CA LEU A 275 -17.33 -2.88 9.04
C LEU A 275 -18.62 -3.68 9.20
N THR A 276 -18.76 -4.75 8.43
CA THR A 276 -19.84 -5.73 8.55
C THR A 276 -19.26 -7.07 8.99
N ILE A 277 -19.72 -7.61 10.09
CA ILE A 277 -19.34 -8.91 10.62
C ILE A 277 -20.55 -9.84 10.49
N GLU A 278 -20.45 -10.79 9.55
CA GLU A 278 -21.48 -11.81 9.31
C GLU A 278 -21.26 -13.03 10.22
N GLY A 279 -20.02 -13.25 10.66
CA GLY A 279 -19.62 -14.33 11.55
C GLY A 279 -18.13 -14.29 11.86
N GLY A 280 -17.55 -15.42 12.28
CA GLY A 280 -16.13 -15.56 12.57
C GLY A 280 -15.79 -15.58 14.06
N LYS A 281 -14.49 -15.72 14.36
CA LYS A 281 -13.95 -15.77 15.73
C LYS A 281 -12.94 -14.66 15.94
N PHE A 282 -13.13 -13.91 17.02
CA PHE A 282 -12.34 -12.73 17.33
C PHE A 282 -11.76 -12.87 18.73
N ASN A 283 -10.45 -13.10 18.83
CA ASN A 283 -9.79 -13.45 20.08
C ASN A 283 -8.78 -12.39 20.51
N GLY A 284 -9.06 -11.70 21.60
CA GLY A 284 -8.12 -10.82 22.28
C GLY A 284 -8.21 -9.35 21.91
N GLY A 285 -7.06 -8.68 21.98
CA GLY A 285 -6.93 -7.25 21.89
C GLY A 285 -7.30 -6.50 23.18
N LEU A 286 -6.96 -5.21 23.27
CA LEU A 286 -7.41 -4.33 24.36
C LEU A 286 -8.93 -4.21 24.31
N ASN A 287 -9.48 -3.80 23.18
CA ASN A 287 -10.86 -4.06 22.80
C ASN A 287 -10.85 -5.03 21.63
N THR A 288 -11.82 -5.94 21.54
CA THR A 288 -11.87 -6.81 20.37
C THR A 288 -12.24 -6.00 19.14
N ILE A 289 -13.25 -5.15 19.22
CA ILE A 289 -13.57 -4.18 18.17
C ILE A 289 -13.60 -2.78 18.76
N LYS A 290 -12.88 -1.87 18.10
CA LYS A 290 -12.94 -0.45 18.32
C LYS A 290 -13.58 0.18 17.08
N ASN A 291 -14.75 0.79 17.25
CA ASN A 291 -15.46 1.53 16.20
C ASN A 291 -15.32 3.01 16.52
N ASP A 292 -14.46 3.69 15.78
CA ASP A 292 -14.10 5.08 16.00
C ASP A 292 -15.09 6.07 15.36
N ASP A 293 -14.76 7.35 15.40
CA ASP A 293 -15.61 8.42 14.91
C ASP A 293 -15.96 8.22 13.41
N ASP A 294 -17.18 8.60 13.06
CA ASP A 294 -17.76 8.52 11.71
C ASP A 294 -17.91 7.08 11.16
N ALA A 295 -17.48 6.06 11.88
CA ALA A 295 -17.53 4.68 11.42
C ALA A 295 -18.87 4.01 11.66
N ILE A 296 -19.20 3.03 10.80
CA ILE A 296 -20.40 2.22 10.86
C ILE A 296 -20.00 0.77 11.14
N LEU A 297 -20.56 0.19 12.21
CA LEU A 297 -20.35 -1.20 12.58
C LEU A 297 -21.68 -1.96 12.52
N ASN A 298 -21.71 -3.03 11.72
CA ASN A 298 -22.83 -3.95 11.64
C ASN A 298 -22.38 -5.35 12.07
N ILE A 299 -23.01 -5.94 13.06
CA ILE A 299 -22.72 -7.29 13.56
C ILE A 299 -23.98 -8.13 13.44
N ALA A 300 -23.94 -9.17 12.61
CA ALA A 300 -24.98 -10.14 12.43
C ALA A 300 -24.64 -11.51 13.04
N GLY A 301 -23.37 -11.72 13.44
CA GLY A 301 -22.91 -12.96 14.04
C GLY A 301 -21.48 -12.87 14.55
N GLY A 302 -20.93 -14.00 15.00
CA GLY A 302 -19.54 -14.12 15.44
C GLY A 302 -19.36 -14.39 16.92
N GLU A 303 -18.17 -14.87 17.25
CA GLU A 303 -17.72 -15.14 18.62
C GLU A 303 -16.63 -14.13 19.00
N PHE A 304 -16.85 -13.35 20.07
CA PHE A 304 -15.95 -12.30 20.50
C PHE A 304 -15.42 -12.61 21.90
N ILE A 305 -14.12 -12.85 22.01
CA ILE A 305 -13.45 -13.20 23.26
C ILE A 305 -12.50 -12.06 23.62
N ASN A 306 -12.78 -11.40 24.73
CA ASN A 306 -11.95 -10.36 25.30
C ASN A 306 -11.72 -10.58 26.79
N TYR A 307 -10.48 -10.50 27.22
CA TYR A 307 -10.08 -10.66 28.61
C TYR A 307 -9.45 -9.40 29.21
N THR A 308 -9.36 -8.31 28.42
CA THR A 308 -8.59 -7.12 28.79
C THR A 308 -9.49 -5.94 29.17
N GLN A 309 -10.28 -5.42 28.25
CA GLN A 309 -11.11 -4.24 28.49
C GLN A 309 -12.57 -4.46 28.07
N ALA A 310 -12.84 -4.57 26.77
CA ALA A 310 -14.20 -4.72 26.25
C ALA A 310 -14.22 -5.51 24.93
N ALA A 311 -15.33 -6.22 24.68
CA ALA A 311 -15.58 -6.79 23.36
C ALA A 311 -15.80 -5.68 22.33
N PHE A 312 -16.52 -4.63 22.71
CA PHE A 312 -16.83 -3.50 21.81
C PHE A 312 -16.59 -2.17 22.50
N GLN A 313 -15.84 -1.29 21.83
CA GLN A 313 -15.75 0.13 22.14
C GLN A 313 -16.33 0.91 20.95
N ASN A 314 -17.40 1.66 21.15
CA ASN A 314 -18.10 2.34 20.08
C ASN A 314 -18.14 3.85 20.29
N HIS A 315 -17.60 4.60 19.35
CA HIS A 315 -17.67 6.07 19.24
C HIS A 315 -18.48 6.50 18.00
N GLY A 316 -18.70 5.59 17.04
CA GLY A 316 -19.46 5.80 15.82
C GLY A 316 -20.90 5.27 15.91
N SER A 317 -21.42 4.74 14.81
CA SER A 317 -22.71 4.06 14.74
C SER A 317 -22.51 2.55 14.80
N ALA A 318 -23.32 1.85 15.59
CA ALA A 318 -23.27 0.39 15.66
C ALA A 318 -24.66 -0.23 15.69
N MET A 319 -24.82 -1.35 14.97
CA MET A 319 -26.00 -2.20 14.99
C MET A 319 -25.57 -3.65 15.24
N VAL A 320 -26.18 -4.28 16.20
CA VAL A 320 -25.98 -5.70 16.53
C VAL A 320 -27.33 -6.40 16.45
N THR A 321 -27.43 -7.47 15.66
CA THR A 321 -28.68 -8.21 15.41
C THR A 321 -28.54 -9.67 15.79
#